data_db30f440f385ccd5128b54f80339d729
#
_entry.id   db30f440f385ccd5128b54f80339d729
#
_cell.length_a   1.000
_cell.length_b   1.000
_cell.length_c   1.000
_cell.angle_alpha   90.00
_cell.angle_beta   90.00
_cell.angle_gamma   90.00
#
_symmetry.space_group_name_H-M   'P 1'
#
loop_
_entity.id
_entity.type
_entity.pdbx_description
1 polymer ?
#
loop_
_entity_poly.entity_id
_entity_poly.type
_entity_poly.pdbx_seq_one_letter_code
_entity_poly.pdbx_strand_id
1 'polypeptide(L)'
;PAYEDVASKFWEHFLYISYAMAHRQQVDDVNLWDEEDGFFYDILRLGEGRHERVRIRSMVGLIPLFASATLEAAQLRELPAFTRRMRWFLEHRPELAASVARMRVPGQDERGLLAIVTPERLQRVLRYMLDEREFLSPHGIRALSKYHAAHPCVVRIDGVEHRVDYE
;
A
#
# COMPACT_ATOMS: atom_id res chain seq x y z
N PRO A 1 -13.01 -26.55 -5.59
CA PRO A 1 -13.10 -26.70 -4.13
C PRO A 1 -11.75 -26.48 -3.43
N ALA A 2 -10.69 -27.25 -3.75
CA ALA A 2 -9.39 -27.12 -3.05
C ALA A 2 -8.76 -25.75 -3.18
N TYR A 3 -8.96 -25.04 -4.29
CA TYR A 3 -8.42 -23.70 -4.52
C TYR A 3 -9.22 -22.59 -3.84
N GLU A 4 -10.48 -22.80 -3.46
CA GLU A 4 -11.28 -21.79 -2.78
C GLU A 4 -10.75 -21.47 -1.38
N ASP A 5 -10.24 -22.47 -0.65
CA ASP A 5 -9.62 -22.25 0.66
C ASP A 5 -8.32 -21.45 0.54
N VAL A 6 -7.53 -21.75 -0.49
CA VAL A 6 -6.29 -21.03 -0.78
C VAL A 6 -6.61 -19.58 -1.17
N ALA A 7 -7.56 -19.36 -2.06
CA ALA A 7 -8.02 -18.03 -2.47
C ALA A 7 -8.54 -17.23 -1.26
N SER A 8 -9.30 -17.88 -0.35
CA SER A 8 -9.79 -17.26 0.87
C SER A 8 -8.65 -16.79 1.78
N LYS A 9 -7.61 -17.62 1.96
CA LYS A 9 -6.45 -17.25 2.76
C LYS A 9 -5.65 -16.09 2.15
N PHE A 10 -5.42 -16.11 0.84
CA PHE A 10 -4.75 -14.98 0.18
C PHE A 10 -5.54 -13.68 0.32
N TRP A 11 -6.86 -13.75 0.18
CA TRP A 11 -7.72 -12.59 0.35
C TRP A 11 -7.70 -12.07 1.79
N GLU A 12 -7.76 -12.94 2.80
CA GLU A 12 -7.59 -12.56 4.21
C GLU A 12 -6.24 -11.90 4.46
N HIS A 13 -5.15 -12.49 3.97
CA HIS A 13 -3.81 -11.91 4.10
C HIS A 13 -3.71 -10.54 3.43
N PHE A 14 -4.33 -10.38 2.26
CA PHE A 14 -4.41 -9.09 1.59
C PHE A 14 -5.07 -8.03 2.47
N LEU A 15 -6.18 -8.36 3.13
CA LEU A 15 -6.86 -7.45 4.06
C LEU A 15 -5.97 -7.06 5.24
N TYR A 16 -5.29 -8.03 5.86
CA TYR A 16 -4.38 -7.76 6.98
C TYR A 16 -3.18 -6.91 6.56
N ILE A 17 -2.59 -7.19 5.42
CA ILE A 17 -1.48 -6.39 4.87
C ILE A 17 -1.95 -4.95 4.57
N SER A 18 -3.09 -4.82 3.90
CA SER A 18 -3.69 -3.51 3.60
C SER A 18 -3.94 -2.71 4.88
N TYR A 19 -4.50 -3.35 5.91
CA TYR A 19 -4.74 -2.74 7.19
C TYR A 19 -3.43 -2.28 7.86
N ALA A 20 -2.42 -3.15 7.89
CA ALA A 20 -1.11 -2.85 8.48
C ALA A 20 -0.39 -1.70 7.78
N MET A 21 -0.56 -1.56 6.47
CA MET A 21 0.04 -0.47 5.69
C MET A 21 -0.70 0.86 5.86
N ALA A 22 -2.01 0.82 6.05
CA ALA A 22 -2.88 2.00 6.06
C ALA A 22 -3.13 2.57 7.45
N HIS A 23 -3.02 1.75 8.50
CA HIS A 23 -3.39 2.11 9.86
C HIS A 23 -2.19 2.09 10.79
N ARG A 24 -2.25 2.97 11.79
CA ARG A 24 -1.30 2.97 12.91
C ARG A 24 -1.40 1.64 13.65
N GLN A 25 -0.29 0.96 13.82
CA GLN A 25 -0.27 -0.24 14.65
C GLN A 25 -0.42 0.18 16.12
N GLN A 26 -1.30 -0.50 16.86
CA GLN A 26 -1.60 -0.17 18.25
C GLN A 26 -0.36 -0.20 19.16
N VAL A 27 0.70 -0.89 18.78
CA VAL A 27 1.92 -1.03 19.59
C VAL A 27 2.87 0.15 19.40
N ASP A 28 3.01 0.69 18.18
CA ASP A 28 4.06 1.67 17.87
C ASP A 28 3.52 3.02 17.32
N ASP A 29 2.20 3.15 17.19
CA ASP A 29 1.51 4.33 16.61
C ASP A 29 2.07 4.80 15.23
N VAL A 30 2.61 3.87 14.45
CA VAL A 30 3.31 4.14 13.19
C VAL A 30 2.65 3.41 12.03
N ASN A 31 2.44 4.11 10.93
CA ASN A 31 2.02 3.53 9.65
C ASN A 31 2.99 3.92 8.54
N LEU A 32 2.93 3.22 7.41
CA LEU A 32 3.79 3.53 6.26
C LEU A 32 3.33 4.78 5.50
N TRP A 33 2.04 5.12 5.57
CA TRP A 33 1.48 6.28 4.89
C TRP A 33 1.80 7.57 5.65
N ASP A 34 2.37 8.54 4.97
CA ASP A 34 2.59 9.88 5.47
C ASP A 34 1.49 10.80 4.94
N GLU A 35 0.68 11.36 5.86
CA GLU A 35 -0.45 12.22 5.48
C GLU A 35 -0.01 13.60 4.99
N GLU A 36 1.13 14.10 5.44
CA GLU A 36 1.66 15.39 5.02
C GLU A 36 2.17 15.31 3.58
N ASP A 37 3.11 14.40 3.32
CA ASP A 37 3.67 14.20 1.99
C ASP A 37 2.69 13.52 1.03
N GLY A 38 1.82 12.65 1.51
CA GLY A 38 0.95 11.82 0.66
C GLY A 38 1.72 10.73 -0.08
N PHE A 39 2.62 10.10 0.64
CA PHE A 39 3.49 9.06 0.11
C PHE A 39 3.68 7.94 1.13
N PHE A 40 4.06 6.74 0.68
CA PHE A 40 4.41 5.63 1.56
C PHE A 40 5.91 5.63 1.82
N TYR A 41 6.28 5.61 3.10
CA TYR A 41 7.67 5.55 3.54
C TYR A 41 7.94 4.31 4.39
N ASP A 42 9.17 3.84 4.33
CA ASP A 42 9.63 2.77 5.21
C ASP A 42 9.79 3.25 6.65
N ILE A 43 9.58 2.34 7.58
CA ILE A 43 9.80 2.57 9.00
C ILE A 43 10.91 1.64 9.47
N LEU A 44 11.99 2.22 9.92
CA LEU A 44 13.09 1.51 10.54
C LEU A 44 12.81 1.29 12.02
N ARG A 45 12.80 0.05 12.46
CA ARG A 45 12.64 -0.33 13.87
C ARG A 45 14.02 -0.54 14.50
N LEU A 46 14.33 0.22 15.53
CA LEU A 46 15.64 0.27 16.18
C LEU A 46 15.69 -0.52 17.49
N GLY A 47 14.63 -1.24 17.83
CA GLY A 47 14.47 -1.92 19.13
C GLY A 47 13.98 -0.99 20.24
N GLU A 48 13.61 -1.58 21.38
CA GLU A 48 13.11 -0.86 22.57
C GLU A 48 11.94 0.12 22.28
N GLY A 49 11.09 -0.21 21.30
CA GLY A 49 9.97 0.65 20.87
C GLY A 49 10.40 1.89 20.07
N ARG A 50 11.71 2.06 19.80
CA ARG A 50 12.21 3.15 18.94
C ARG A 50 11.99 2.82 17.47
N HIS A 51 11.57 3.82 16.73
CA HIS A 51 11.41 3.72 15.26
C HIS A 51 11.76 5.06 14.61
N GLU A 52 12.18 5.01 13.36
CA GLU A 52 12.50 6.15 12.53
C GLU A 52 11.80 6.02 11.18
N ARG A 53 11.10 7.07 10.73
CA ARG A 53 10.54 7.13 9.39
C ARG A 53 11.62 7.52 8.39
N VAL A 54 11.91 6.64 7.47
CA VAL A 54 12.90 6.85 6.42
C VAL A 54 12.25 7.57 5.25
N ARG A 55 12.36 8.90 5.20
CA ARG A 55 11.70 9.74 4.18
C ARG A 55 12.45 9.71 2.84
N ILE A 56 12.66 8.50 2.32
CA ILE A 56 13.24 8.27 1.00
C ILE A 56 12.09 8.06 0.00
N ARG A 57 11.96 8.95 -0.97
CA ARG A 57 11.05 8.77 -2.10
C ARG A 57 11.66 7.80 -3.09
N SER A 58 11.50 6.51 -2.81
CA SER A 58 11.96 5.41 -3.64
C SER A 58 10.78 4.71 -4.32
N MET A 59 11.08 3.88 -5.32
CA MET A 59 10.08 3.04 -5.99
C MET A 59 9.37 2.09 -5.01
N VAL A 60 9.97 1.78 -3.86
CA VAL A 60 9.34 0.97 -2.81
C VAL A 60 8.03 1.62 -2.32
N GLY A 61 8.01 2.95 -2.18
CA GLY A 61 6.79 3.69 -1.83
C GLY A 61 5.70 3.71 -2.92
N LEU A 62 6.02 3.26 -4.15
CA LEU A 62 5.05 3.08 -5.23
C LEU A 62 4.48 1.65 -5.28
N ILE A 63 5.12 0.66 -4.62
CA ILE A 63 4.69 -0.75 -4.65
C ILE A 63 3.22 -0.93 -4.24
N PRO A 64 2.65 -0.20 -3.26
CA PRO A 64 1.25 -0.33 -2.92
C PRO A 64 0.27 -0.13 -4.07
N LEU A 65 0.66 0.62 -5.11
CA LEU A 65 -0.15 0.83 -6.33
C LEU A 65 -0.34 -0.46 -7.13
N PHE A 66 0.62 -1.38 -7.08
CA PHE A 66 0.60 -2.63 -7.83
C PHE A 66 -0.21 -3.73 -7.12
N ALA A 67 -0.47 -3.56 -5.83
CA ALA A 67 -1.29 -4.47 -5.05
C ALA A 67 -2.78 -4.24 -5.33
N SER A 68 -3.20 -4.56 -6.54
CA SER A 68 -4.58 -4.44 -7.00
C SER A 68 -4.98 -5.63 -7.85
N ALA A 69 -6.25 -6.02 -7.76
CA ALA A 69 -6.85 -7.07 -8.57
C ALA A 69 -8.32 -6.76 -8.84
N THR A 70 -8.81 -7.21 -9.98
CA THR A 70 -10.23 -7.17 -10.29
C THR A 70 -10.88 -8.48 -9.89
N LEU A 71 -12.08 -8.39 -9.33
CA LEU A 71 -12.94 -9.53 -9.02
C LEU A 71 -14.16 -9.49 -9.93
N GLU A 72 -14.23 -10.44 -10.86
CA GLU A 72 -15.36 -10.56 -11.78
C GLU A 72 -16.55 -11.23 -11.08
N ALA A 73 -17.74 -10.68 -11.25
CA ALA A 73 -18.95 -11.29 -10.68
C ALA A 73 -19.18 -12.73 -11.14
N ALA A 74 -18.79 -13.06 -12.39
CA ALA A 74 -18.85 -14.43 -12.90
C ALA A 74 -17.96 -15.37 -12.09
N GLN A 75 -16.72 -14.98 -11.81
CA GLN A 75 -15.79 -15.77 -11.00
C GLN A 75 -16.31 -15.97 -9.56
N LEU A 76 -16.88 -14.92 -8.96
CA LEU A 76 -17.45 -15.02 -7.62
C LEU A 76 -18.65 -16.00 -7.56
N ARG A 77 -19.43 -16.12 -8.64
CA ARG A 77 -20.52 -17.11 -8.75
C ARG A 77 -19.99 -18.56 -8.81
N GLU A 78 -18.83 -18.77 -9.42
CA GLU A 78 -18.18 -20.07 -9.51
C GLU A 78 -17.46 -20.50 -8.22
N LEU A 79 -17.24 -19.56 -7.29
CA LEU A 79 -16.52 -19.76 -6.02
C LEU A 79 -17.43 -19.46 -4.81
N PRO A 80 -18.47 -20.30 -4.57
CA PRO A 80 -19.47 -19.99 -3.55
C PRO A 80 -18.94 -20.04 -2.11
N ALA A 81 -17.97 -20.87 -1.80
CA ALA A 81 -17.36 -20.93 -0.48
C ALA A 81 -16.49 -19.72 -0.21
N PHE A 82 -15.67 -19.31 -1.18
CA PHE A 82 -14.89 -18.06 -1.13
C PHE A 82 -15.82 -16.84 -0.96
N THR A 83 -16.85 -16.73 -1.79
CA THR A 83 -17.80 -15.59 -1.76
C THR A 83 -18.50 -15.46 -0.41
N ARG A 84 -18.92 -16.60 0.19
CA ARG A 84 -19.53 -16.64 1.53
C ARG A 84 -18.55 -16.17 2.60
N ARG A 85 -17.30 -16.64 2.56
CA ARG A 85 -16.26 -16.24 3.51
C ARG A 85 -15.87 -14.77 3.37
N MET A 86 -15.72 -14.29 2.15
CA MET A 86 -15.47 -12.88 1.83
C MET A 86 -16.57 -11.98 2.41
N ARG A 87 -17.84 -12.34 2.19
CA ARG A 87 -19.01 -11.61 2.72
C ARG A 87 -19.00 -11.58 4.25
N TRP A 88 -18.74 -12.72 4.86
CA TRP A 88 -18.62 -12.82 6.32
C TRP A 88 -17.57 -11.87 6.87
N PHE A 89 -16.37 -11.79 6.27
CA PHE A 89 -15.32 -10.86 6.67
C PHE A 89 -15.74 -9.40 6.53
N LEU A 90 -16.37 -9.02 5.43
CA LEU A 90 -16.85 -7.66 5.21
C LEU A 90 -17.90 -7.22 6.23
N GLU A 91 -18.67 -8.15 6.75
CA GLU A 91 -19.71 -7.91 7.76
C GLU A 91 -19.16 -7.89 9.18
N HIS A 92 -18.20 -8.77 9.51
CA HIS A 92 -17.73 -8.99 10.89
C HIS A 92 -16.39 -8.32 11.20
N ARG A 93 -15.65 -7.88 10.20
CA ARG A 93 -14.35 -7.20 10.33
C ARG A 93 -14.33 -5.90 9.51
N PRO A 94 -15.24 -4.96 9.81
CA PRO A 94 -15.37 -3.73 9.03
C PRO A 94 -14.10 -2.87 9.07
N GLU A 95 -13.29 -2.96 10.13
CA GLU A 95 -12.02 -2.27 10.27
C GLU A 95 -10.99 -2.71 9.21
N LEU A 96 -10.96 -4.01 8.88
CA LEU A 96 -10.10 -4.54 7.83
C LEU A 96 -10.64 -4.20 6.43
N ALA A 97 -11.96 -4.26 6.27
CA ALA A 97 -12.62 -3.96 5.02
C ALA A 97 -12.49 -2.45 4.64
N ALA A 98 -12.43 -1.56 5.62
CA ALA A 98 -12.30 -0.13 5.40
C ALA A 98 -10.95 0.26 4.77
N SER A 99 -9.90 -0.55 4.98
CA SER A 99 -8.56 -0.31 4.44
C SER A 99 -8.42 -0.70 2.96
N VAL A 100 -9.40 -1.42 2.41
CA VAL A 100 -9.39 -1.86 1.02
C VAL A 100 -10.34 -0.98 0.19
N ALA A 101 -9.85 -0.46 -0.93
CA ALA A 101 -10.64 0.39 -1.81
C ALA A 101 -11.87 -0.35 -2.32
N ARG A 102 -13.02 0.12 -1.92
CA ARG A 102 -14.37 -0.07 -2.43
C ARG A 102 -14.67 -1.39 -3.20
N MET A 103 -14.66 -2.50 -2.50
CA MET A 103 -15.26 -3.73 -3.05
C MET A 103 -16.79 -3.65 -3.24
N ARG A 104 -17.45 -2.59 -2.73
CA ARG A 104 -18.92 -2.47 -2.71
C ARG A 104 -19.50 -1.61 -3.84
N VAL A 105 -18.68 -0.91 -4.60
CA VAL A 105 -19.17 -0.16 -5.76
C VAL A 105 -18.98 -1.05 -6.98
N PRO A 106 -20.06 -1.53 -7.61
CA PRO A 106 -19.94 -2.21 -8.89
C PRO A 106 -19.21 -1.28 -9.86
N GLY A 107 -18.06 -1.74 -10.35
CA GLY A 107 -17.38 -1.10 -11.45
C GLY A 107 -18.18 -1.31 -12.74
N GLN A 108 -17.66 -0.83 -13.86
CA GLN A 108 -18.19 -1.17 -15.18
C GLN A 108 -18.25 -2.70 -15.30
N ASP A 109 -19.33 -3.25 -15.77
CA ASP A 109 -19.56 -4.68 -15.99
C ASP A 109 -19.56 -5.57 -14.70
N GLU A 110 -20.06 -5.05 -13.59
CA GLU A 110 -20.14 -5.79 -12.30
C GLU A 110 -18.76 -6.23 -11.77
N ARG A 111 -17.67 -5.52 -12.09
CA ARG A 111 -16.35 -5.77 -11.55
C ARG A 111 -16.17 -5.11 -10.19
N GLY A 112 -15.62 -5.85 -9.24
CA GLY A 112 -15.11 -5.32 -7.99
C GLY A 112 -13.61 -5.03 -8.10
N LEU A 113 -13.14 -3.93 -7.48
CA LEU A 113 -11.71 -3.64 -7.35
C LEU A 113 -11.25 -3.98 -5.94
N LEU A 114 -10.25 -4.83 -5.86
CA LEU A 114 -9.46 -5.08 -4.66
C LEU A 114 -8.17 -4.28 -4.80
N ALA A 115 -7.93 -3.30 -3.92
CA ALA A 115 -6.73 -2.48 -3.94
C ALA A 115 -6.37 -2.01 -2.52
N ILE A 116 -5.08 -1.90 -2.22
CA ILE A 116 -4.58 -1.37 -0.94
C ILE A 116 -4.76 0.16 -0.88
N VAL A 117 -4.60 0.82 -2.01
CA VAL A 117 -4.57 2.29 -2.07
C VAL A 117 -5.96 2.82 -2.36
N THR A 118 -6.45 3.73 -1.50
CA THR A 118 -7.72 4.43 -1.76
C THR A 118 -7.59 5.39 -2.95
N PRO A 119 -8.71 5.81 -3.60
CA PRO A 119 -8.65 6.75 -4.71
C PRO A 119 -7.93 8.06 -4.38
N GLU A 120 -8.11 8.57 -3.16
CA GLU A 120 -7.49 9.80 -2.69
C GLU A 120 -5.97 9.64 -2.54
N ARG A 121 -5.53 8.53 -1.95
CA ARG A 121 -4.11 8.20 -1.82
C ARG A 121 -3.48 7.92 -3.18
N LEU A 122 -4.19 7.21 -4.06
CA LEU A 122 -3.77 6.96 -5.44
C LEU A 122 -3.44 8.26 -6.17
N GLN A 123 -4.33 9.24 -6.12
CA GLN A 123 -4.11 10.54 -6.76
C GLN A 123 -2.86 11.25 -6.22
N ARG A 124 -2.61 11.17 -4.91
CA ARG A 124 -1.44 11.80 -4.28
C ARG A 124 -0.14 11.12 -4.71
N VAL A 125 -0.10 9.79 -4.70
CA VAL A 125 1.10 9.04 -5.12
C VAL A 125 1.36 9.20 -6.62
N LEU A 126 0.32 9.21 -7.47
CA LEU A 126 0.46 9.41 -8.91
C LEU A 126 1.05 10.79 -9.26
N ARG A 127 0.84 11.81 -8.45
CA ARG A 127 1.49 13.13 -8.65
C ARG A 127 3.01 13.01 -8.60
N TYR A 128 3.56 12.22 -7.68
CA TYR A 128 5.00 11.93 -7.64
C TYR A 128 5.44 11.04 -8.79
N MET A 129 4.71 9.97 -9.04
CA MET A 129 5.08 9.00 -10.06
C MET A 129 5.14 9.60 -11.47
N LEU A 130 4.26 10.56 -11.77
CA LEU A 130 4.11 11.19 -13.08
C LEU A 130 4.79 12.56 -13.20
N ASP A 131 5.52 13.03 -12.18
CA ASP A 131 6.28 14.28 -12.22
C ASP A 131 7.74 14.00 -12.65
N GLU A 132 8.22 14.71 -13.69
CA GLU A 132 9.60 14.62 -14.17
C GLU A 132 10.64 15.09 -13.15
N ARG A 133 10.24 15.92 -12.21
CA ARG A 133 11.09 16.37 -11.08
C ARG A 133 11.19 15.33 -9.99
N GLU A 134 10.36 14.30 -10.06
CA GLU A 134 10.28 13.19 -9.11
C GLU A 134 10.65 11.86 -9.82
N PHE A 135 9.67 11.03 -10.14
CA PHE A 135 9.92 9.68 -10.64
C PHE A 135 9.89 9.54 -12.17
N LEU A 136 9.16 10.39 -12.88
CA LEU A 136 9.03 10.23 -14.32
C LEU A 136 10.34 10.59 -15.06
N SER A 137 10.74 9.73 -15.99
CA SER A 137 11.85 10.02 -16.90
C SER A 137 11.49 9.62 -18.35
N PRO A 138 12.24 10.07 -19.35
CA PRO A 138 12.03 9.65 -20.74
C PRO A 138 12.13 8.13 -20.95
N HIS A 139 12.74 7.41 -20.00
CA HIS A 139 12.99 5.97 -20.08
C HIS A 139 12.11 5.15 -19.11
N GLY A 140 11.20 5.79 -18.38
CA GLY A 140 10.30 5.15 -17.42
C GLY A 140 10.39 5.73 -16.00
N ILE A 141 9.99 4.94 -15.03
CA ILE A 141 9.95 5.36 -13.63
C ILE A 141 11.32 5.13 -12.97
N ARG A 142 11.86 6.17 -12.33
CA ARG A 142 13.11 6.10 -11.58
C ARG A 142 12.96 5.24 -10.33
N ALA A 143 14.02 4.54 -9.95
CA ALA A 143 14.07 3.79 -8.70
C ALA A 143 14.11 4.71 -7.47
N LEU A 144 14.75 5.88 -7.60
CA LEU A 144 14.82 6.94 -6.59
C LEU A 144 14.32 8.24 -7.21
N SER A 145 13.53 9.01 -6.46
CA SER A 145 13.05 10.31 -6.94
C SER A 145 14.21 11.29 -7.16
N LYS A 146 14.15 12.00 -8.28
CA LYS A 146 15.09 13.09 -8.63
C LYS A 146 15.09 14.22 -7.58
N TYR A 147 14.05 14.34 -6.77
CA TYR A 147 13.98 15.26 -5.63
C TYR A 147 15.22 15.14 -4.74
N HIS A 148 15.75 13.94 -4.55
CA HIS A 148 16.90 13.68 -3.69
C HIS A 148 18.24 14.20 -4.26
N ALA A 149 18.28 14.65 -5.52
CA ALA A 149 19.46 15.35 -6.07
C ALA A 149 19.73 16.68 -5.34
N ALA A 150 18.66 17.40 -4.96
CA ALA A 150 18.76 18.64 -4.20
C ALA A 150 18.51 18.46 -2.70
N HIS A 151 17.87 17.36 -2.32
CA HIS A 151 17.43 17.07 -0.95
C HIS A 151 17.82 15.63 -0.56
N PRO A 152 19.11 15.38 -0.30
CA PRO A 152 19.58 14.07 0.15
C PRO A 152 18.84 13.63 1.41
N CYS A 153 18.48 12.35 1.48
CA CYS A 153 17.88 11.82 2.71
C CYS A 153 18.99 11.47 3.70
N VAL A 154 18.87 12.01 4.91
CA VAL A 154 19.82 11.76 6.01
C VAL A 154 19.05 11.15 7.17
N VAL A 155 19.46 9.95 7.60
CA VAL A 155 18.92 9.27 8.78
C VAL A 155 20.04 9.08 9.79
N ARG A 156 19.80 9.42 11.06
CA ARG A 156 20.76 9.23 12.14
C ARG A 156 20.34 8.08 13.04
N ILE A 157 21.19 7.06 13.11
CA ILE A 157 20.96 5.85 13.88
C ILE A 157 22.10 5.70 14.87
N ASP A 158 21.80 5.71 16.16
CA ASP A 158 22.75 5.56 17.28
C ASP A 158 24.00 6.47 17.12
N GLY A 159 23.78 7.70 16.67
CA GLY A 159 24.84 8.72 16.48
C GLY A 159 25.59 8.61 15.14
N VAL A 160 25.30 7.59 14.32
CA VAL A 160 25.87 7.44 12.98
C VAL A 160 24.92 8.03 11.95
N GLU A 161 25.46 8.84 11.04
CA GLU A 161 24.71 9.42 9.94
C GLU A 161 24.75 8.51 8.71
N HIS A 162 23.56 8.17 8.22
CA HIS A 162 23.36 7.41 6.97
C HIS A 162 22.75 8.36 5.95
N ARG A 163 23.38 8.48 4.81
CA ARG A 163 22.96 9.39 3.74
C ARG A 163 22.65 8.64 2.46
N VAL A 164 21.56 9.03 1.83
CA VAL A 164 21.14 8.53 0.50
C VAL A 164 21.09 9.71 -0.44
N ASP A 165 21.94 9.69 -1.44
CA ASP A 165 22.02 10.67 -2.52
C ASP A 165 21.40 10.12 -3.80
N TYR A 166 20.98 11.02 -4.69
CA TYR A 166 20.52 10.66 -6.03
C TYR A 166 21.74 10.66 -6.97
N GLU A 167 22.00 9.49 -7.57
CA GLU A 167 23.03 9.32 -8.62
C GLU A 167 22.37 9.00 -9.98
#